data_651837788460500c4a1d1b1e38a99a4e
#
_entry.id   651837788460500c4a1d1b1e38a99a4e
#
_cell.length_a   1.000
_cell.length_b   1.000
_cell.length_c   1.000
_cell.angle_alpha   90.00
_cell.angle_beta   90.00
_cell.angle_gamma   90.00
#
_symmetry.space_group_name_H-M   'P 1'
#
loop_
_entity.id
_entity.type
_entity.pdbx_description
1 polymer ?
#
loop_
_entity_poly.entity_id
_entity_poly.type
_entity_poly.pdbx_seq_one_letter_code
_entity_poly.pdbx_strand_id
1 'polypeptide(L)'
;MSRINTNVPSIVAQRHLSVSQRALGLSLERLASGLKINRGADDPAGLIVSERLRAEISAINQAVKNSARAINVIATAEGALNEVAALIRDIEALVLEAANRGAFSEAETEANQLQIDDTIDSITRIANTTNFAGRKLLNGELDYVLSGVVATHITDVRVNGVSFGSRTFIPVEVNLAQSAQQAELRFTQSTVGVNGATINLRGNEGIVTLTFPASTTSNEIAKRINAQTDATGVTATLIGTSGVGGVAIRSLDYGSNAFVSVEELNNQTGNFNVIDRAGVQDPRTEGRDAVATVNGISTRANGLKLAISTTGLKVNMILNETFGSGGIAAPAGVSGVGTSEFAITDGGALFQLGPQVNPNLQVNIGIQTLQANRLGNSIVGFLSDLKDGQKYALSQEKFKEASDVIDEVITQISLLRGRLGAFERNTLQPNINQLQITSENLTASQSVIRDTDFAAETSELTRSQILVQAGNSILAIANAQSQSVLQLLGG
;
A
#
# COMPACT_ATOMS: atom_id res chain seq x y z
N MET A 1 -73.06 26.53 -46.99
CA MET A 1 -72.95 26.72 -48.46
C MET A 1 -71.99 25.70 -48.99
N SER A 2 -72.52 24.75 -49.77
CA SER A 2 -71.70 23.71 -50.44
C SER A 2 -71.07 24.33 -51.72
N ARG A 3 -69.73 24.48 -51.70
CA ARG A 3 -68.98 24.94 -52.86
C ARG A 3 -68.58 23.73 -53.64
N ILE A 4 -68.99 23.64 -54.98
CA ILE A 4 -68.78 22.48 -55.84
C ILE A 4 -67.32 22.35 -56.27
N ASN A 5 -66.62 23.47 -56.51
CA ASN A 5 -65.19 23.48 -56.96
C ASN A 5 -64.18 23.17 -55.89
N THR A 6 -64.55 23.22 -54.62
CA THR A 6 -63.59 22.97 -53.51
C THR A 6 -64.33 22.18 -52.42
N ASN A 7 -63.95 20.92 -52.23
CA ASN A 7 -64.48 20.08 -51.17
C ASN A 7 -63.68 20.28 -49.87
N VAL A 8 -64.00 21.38 -49.13
CA VAL A 8 -63.36 21.70 -47.89
C VAL A 8 -63.47 20.62 -46.84
N PRO A 9 -64.63 19.94 -46.63
CA PRO A 9 -64.71 18.80 -45.71
C PRO A 9 -63.76 17.67 -46.07
N SER A 10 -63.55 17.33 -47.33
CA SER A 10 -62.64 16.29 -47.79
C SER A 10 -61.17 16.66 -47.51
N ILE A 11 -60.75 17.96 -47.70
CA ILE A 11 -59.40 18.44 -47.41
C ILE A 11 -59.15 18.39 -45.93
N VAL A 12 -60.13 18.76 -45.07
CA VAL A 12 -60.02 18.66 -43.61
C VAL A 12 -59.90 17.17 -43.17
N ALA A 13 -60.72 16.29 -43.73
CA ALA A 13 -60.66 14.85 -43.45
C ALA A 13 -59.31 14.26 -43.84
N GLN A 14 -58.79 14.58 -45.05
CA GLN A 14 -57.45 14.16 -45.50
C GLN A 14 -56.32 14.62 -44.53
N ARG A 15 -56.39 15.87 -44.07
CA ARG A 15 -55.43 16.39 -43.12
C ARG A 15 -55.45 15.62 -41.80
N HIS A 16 -56.64 15.38 -41.22
CA HIS A 16 -56.79 14.60 -40.01
C HIS A 16 -56.37 13.14 -40.19
N LEU A 17 -56.70 12.52 -41.31
CA LEU A 17 -56.27 11.17 -41.66
C LEU A 17 -54.76 11.09 -41.74
N SER A 18 -54.07 12.04 -42.41
CA SER A 18 -52.62 12.11 -42.50
C SER A 18 -51.95 12.30 -41.14
N VAL A 19 -52.54 13.07 -40.21
CA VAL A 19 -52.06 13.19 -38.83
C VAL A 19 -52.18 11.89 -38.08
N SER A 20 -53.35 11.20 -38.18
CA SER A 20 -53.57 9.90 -37.51
C SER A 20 -52.68 8.77 -38.08
N GLN A 21 -52.39 8.77 -39.37
CA GLN A 21 -51.46 7.81 -40.00
C GLN A 21 -50.02 8.04 -39.51
N ARG A 22 -49.57 9.29 -39.34
CA ARG A 22 -48.25 9.60 -38.76
C ARG A 22 -48.14 9.19 -37.29
N ALA A 23 -49.20 9.44 -36.49
CA ALA A 23 -49.23 9.01 -35.09
C ALA A 23 -49.19 7.45 -35.02
N LEU A 24 -49.94 6.75 -35.84
CA LEU A 24 -49.91 5.28 -35.94
C LEU A 24 -48.51 4.78 -36.28
N GLY A 25 -47.85 5.39 -37.29
CA GLY A 25 -46.46 5.02 -37.66
C GLY A 25 -45.47 5.24 -36.55
N LEU A 26 -45.57 6.33 -35.77
CA LEU A 26 -44.72 6.63 -34.62
C LEU A 26 -44.92 5.62 -33.48
N SER A 27 -46.20 5.28 -33.15
CA SER A 27 -46.44 4.27 -32.11
C SER A 27 -45.94 2.88 -32.52
N LEU A 28 -46.05 2.52 -33.79
CA LEU A 28 -45.46 1.26 -34.32
C LEU A 28 -43.93 1.27 -34.22
N GLU A 29 -43.27 2.38 -34.56
CA GLU A 29 -41.80 2.53 -34.45
C GLU A 29 -41.34 2.41 -32.99
N ARG A 30 -42.04 3.06 -32.03
CA ARG A 30 -41.74 2.99 -30.61
C ARG A 30 -41.94 1.60 -30.02
N LEU A 31 -43.04 0.93 -30.36
CA LEU A 31 -43.29 -0.44 -29.90
C LEU A 31 -42.32 -1.45 -30.51
N ALA A 32 -41.92 -1.27 -31.78
CA ALA A 32 -40.98 -2.15 -32.45
C ALA A 32 -39.55 -1.99 -31.92
N SER A 33 -39.12 -0.76 -31.55
CA SER A 33 -37.80 -0.47 -31.01
C SER A 33 -37.70 -0.63 -29.49
N GLY A 34 -38.82 -0.57 -28.77
CA GLY A 34 -38.89 -0.48 -27.33
C GLY A 34 -38.49 0.90 -26.79
N LEU A 35 -38.22 1.87 -27.67
CA LEU A 35 -37.71 3.18 -27.31
C LEU A 35 -38.71 4.29 -27.59
N LYS A 36 -38.96 5.18 -26.65
CA LYS A 36 -39.75 6.40 -26.78
C LYS A 36 -39.05 7.43 -27.67
N ILE A 37 -37.71 7.49 -27.61
CA ILE A 37 -36.86 8.42 -28.37
C ILE A 37 -36.01 7.61 -29.32
N ASN A 38 -36.42 7.57 -30.62
CA ASN A 38 -35.69 6.89 -31.70
C ASN A 38 -34.83 7.88 -32.50
N ARG A 39 -35.33 9.11 -32.65
CA ARG A 39 -34.68 10.15 -33.48
C ARG A 39 -34.54 11.45 -32.68
N GLY A 40 -33.56 12.27 -33.08
CA GLY A 40 -33.37 13.59 -32.45
C GLY A 40 -34.58 14.53 -32.61
N ALA A 41 -35.48 14.25 -33.56
CA ALA A 41 -36.72 15.00 -33.75
C ALA A 41 -37.80 14.65 -32.70
N ASP A 42 -37.75 13.48 -32.08
CA ASP A 42 -38.74 13.02 -31.09
C ASP A 42 -38.61 13.79 -29.76
N ASP A 43 -37.40 13.92 -29.27
CA ASP A 43 -37.03 14.72 -28.11
C ASP A 43 -35.51 15.02 -28.13
N PRO A 44 -35.07 16.19 -28.63
CA PRO A 44 -33.67 16.55 -28.73
C PRO A 44 -32.98 16.65 -27.36
N ALA A 45 -33.71 17.14 -26.35
CA ALA A 45 -33.15 17.31 -25.00
C ALA A 45 -32.99 15.95 -24.31
N GLY A 46 -34.02 15.12 -24.35
CA GLY A 46 -34.00 13.76 -23.81
C GLY A 46 -32.94 12.88 -24.47
N LEU A 47 -32.76 13.01 -25.80
CA LEU A 47 -31.72 12.29 -26.53
C LEU A 47 -30.31 12.67 -26.02
N ILE A 48 -30.01 13.97 -25.89
CA ILE A 48 -28.71 14.42 -25.40
C ILE A 48 -28.42 13.89 -24.00
N VAL A 49 -29.40 13.94 -23.10
CA VAL A 49 -29.26 13.42 -21.74
C VAL A 49 -29.05 11.92 -21.75
N SER A 50 -29.87 11.18 -22.49
CA SER A 50 -29.78 9.71 -22.56
C SER A 50 -28.44 9.22 -23.14
N GLU A 51 -27.90 9.90 -24.17
CA GLU A 51 -26.59 9.56 -24.73
C GLU A 51 -25.43 9.90 -23.76
N ARG A 52 -25.54 10.98 -22.97
CA ARG A 52 -24.57 11.25 -21.88
C ARG A 52 -24.60 10.17 -20.83
N LEU A 53 -25.79 9.78 -20.36
CA LEU A 53 -25.94 8.70 -19.39
C LEU A 53 -25.37 7.38 -19.94
N ARG A 54 -25.63 7.08 -21.20
CA ARG A 54 -25.09 5.88 -21.86
C ARG A 54 -23.57 5.89 -21.92
N ALA A 55 -22.95 7.02 -22.22
CA ALA A 55 -21.51 7.18 -22.21
C ALA A 55 -20.94 7.00 -20.80
N GLU A 56 -21.61 7.56 -19.78
CA GLU A 56 -21.20 7.43 -18.39
C GLU A 56 -21.35 5.98 -17.89
N ILE A 57 -22.44 5.29 -18.17
CA ILE A 57 -22.63 3.87 -17.87
C ILE A 57 -21.52 3.02 -18.51
N SER A 58 -21.18 3.29 -19.76
CA SER A 58 -20.09 2.58 -20.45
C SER A 58 -18.74 2.81 -19.77
N ALA A 59 -18.45 4.05 -19.37
CA ALA A 59 -17.22 4.40 -18.65
C ALA A 59 -17.15 3.75 -17.25
N ILE A 60 -18.27 3.72 -16.52
CA ILE A 60 -18.38 3.02 -15.22
C ILE A 60 -18.14 1.51 -15.39
N ASN A 61 -18.77 0.89 -16.36
CA ASN A 61 -18.59 -0.54 -16.64
C ASN A 61 -17.12 -0.86 -16.99
N GLN A 62 -16.44 0.04 -17.70
CA GLN A 62 -14.99 -0.11 -17.93
C GLN A 62 -14.17 0.07 -16.63
N ALA A 63 -14.54 1.00 -15.76
CA ALA A 63 -13.88 1.18 -14.46
C ALA A 63 -14.04 -0.06 -13.55
N VAL A 64 -15.21 -0.70 -13.57
CA VAL A 64 -15.45 -2.00 -12.88
C VAL A 64 -14.52 -3.08 -13.43
N LYS A 65 -14.38 -3.20 -14.75
CA LYS A 65 -13.46 -4.16 -15.38
C LYS A 65 -12.00 -3.87 -15.03
N ASN A 66 -11.60 -2.60 -14.96
CA ASN A 66 -10.26 -2.20 -14.56
C ASN A 66 -9.98 -2.58 -13.12
N SER A 67 -10.94 -2.35 -12.21
CA SER A 67 -10.82 -2.73 -10.79
C SER A 67 -10.73 -4.25 -10.63
N ALA A 68 -11.53 -5.02 -11.36
CA ALA A 68 -11.44 -6.49 -11.35
C ALA A 68 -10.09 -6.99 -11.90
N ARG A 69 -9.56 -6.32 -12.93
CA ARG A 69 -8.21 -6.64 -13.44
C ARG A 69 -7.12 -6.32 -12.43
N ALA A 70 -7.25 -5.24 -11.64
CA ALA A 70 -6.34 -4.91 -10.55
C ALA A 70 -6.35 -6.02 -9.47
N ILE A 71 -7.52 -6.54 -9.11
CA ILE A 71 -7.64 -7.70 -8.19
C ILE A 71 -6.87 -8.90 -8.74
N ASN A 72 -7.01 -9.23 -10.02
CA ASN A 72 -6.30 -10.36 -10.61
C ASN A 72 -4.77 -10.17 -10.61
N VAL A 73 -4.27 -8.94 -10.79
CA VAL A 73 -2.84 -8.61 -10.65
C VAL A 73 -2.37 -8.88 -9.22
N ILE A 74 -3.12 -8.41 -8.22
CA ILE A 74 -2.81 -8.61 -6.81
C ILE A 74 -2.83 -10.09 -6.46
N ALA A 75 -3.86 -10.83 -6.85
CA ALA A 75 -3.98 -12.26 -6.58
C ALA A 75 -2.81 -13.07 -7.20
N THR A 76 -2.34 -12.67 -8.39
CA THR A 76 -1.15 -13.28 -9.01
C THR A 76 0.12 -12.99 -8.19
N ALA A 77 0.29 -11.76 -7.70
CA ALA A 77 1.41 -11.40 -6.84
C ALA A 77 1.34 -12.12 -5.48
N GLU A 78 0.16 -12.21 -4.87
CA GLU A 78 -0.06 -12.92 -3.59
C GLU A 78 0.22 -14.41 -3.71
N GLY A 79 -0.15 -15.04 -4.83
CA GLY A 79 0.18 -16.45 -5.08
C GLY A 79 1.69 -16.69 -5.07
N ALA A 80 2.46 -15.83 -5.74
CA ALA A 80 3.92 -15.92 -5.73
C ALA A 80 4.52 -15.59 -4.36
N LEU A 81 3.96 -14.61 -3.64
CA LEU A 81 4.38 -14.26 -2.27
C LEU A 81 4.15 -15.41 -1.28
N ASN A 82 3.09 -16.21 -1.46
CA ASN A 82 2.83 -17.39 -0.65
C ASN A 82 3.92 -18.45 -0.83
N GLU A 83 4.32 -18.69 -2.07
CA GLU A 83 5.39 -19.66 -2.38
C GLU A 83 6.73 -19.17 -1.81
N VAL A 84 7.06 -17.89 -2.00
CA VAL A 84 8.28 -17.31 -1.43
C VAL A 84 8.28 -17.40 0.10
N ALA A 85 7.15 -17.15 0.76
CA ALA A 85 7.04 -17.29 2.21
C ALA A 85 7.20 -18.75 2.69
N ALA A 86 6.86 -19.75 1.89
CA ALA A 86 7.14 -21.12 2.20
C ALA A 86 8.65 -21.42 2.09
N LEU A 87 9.28 -21.00 1.00
CA LEU A 87 10.71 -21.17 0.77
C LEU A 87 11.57 -20.49 1.86
N ILE A 88 11.16 -19.33 2.35
CA ILE A 88 11.87 -18.64 3.45
C ILE A 88 11.78 -19.45 4.75
N ARG A 89 10.66 -20.08 5.05
CA ARG A 89 10.54 -20.96 6.24
C ARG A 89 11.38 -22.23 6.09
N ASP A 90 11.55 -22.73 4.88
CA ASP A 90 12.45 -23.85 4.62
C ASP A 90 13.91 -23.43 4.89
N ILE A 91 14.32 -22.20 4.47
CA ILE A 91 15.64 -21.65 4.80
C ILE A 91 15.79 -21.51 6.33
N GLU A 92 14.79 -20.98 7.04
CA GLU A 92 14.79 -20.85 8.48
C GLU A 92 15.03 -22.20 9.18
N ALA A 93 14.32 -23.24 8.74
CA ALA A 93 14.50 -24.59 9.28
C ALA A 93 15.92 -25.12 9.07
N LEU A 94 16.51 -24.93 7.87
CA LEU A 94 17.87 -25.35 7.57
C LEU A 94 18.93 -24.61 8.40
N VAL A 95 18.73 -23.30 8.66
CA VAL A 95 19.61 -22.51 9.51
C VAL A 95 19.53 -22.99 10.97
N LEU A 96 18.31 -23.26 11.49
CA LEU A 96 18.11 -23.77 12.83
C LEU A 96 18.69 -25.19 12.99
N GLU A 97 18.59 -26.03 11.96
CA GLU A 97 19.17 -27.36 11.93
C GLU A 97 20.71 -27.29 11.99
N ALA A 98 21.32 -26.44 11.16
CA ALA A 98 22.75 -26.23 11.14
C ALA A 98 23.31 -25.60 12.45
N ALA A 99 22.49 -24.84 13.18
CA ALA A 99 22.86 -24.30 14.48
C ALA A 99 23.05 -25.37 15.56
N ASN A 100 22.52 -26.60 15.36
CA ASN A 100 22.67 -27.74 16.27
C ASN A 100 24.01 -28.47 16.07
N ARG A 101 25.11 -27.79 16.30
CA ARG A 101 26.49 -28.30 16.09
C ARG A 101 26.80 -29.60 16.82
N GLY A 102 26.14 -29.91 17.92
CA GLY A 102 26.41 -31.09 18.72
C GLY A 102 25.97 -32.40 18.02
N ALA A 103 25.09 -32.28 17.03
CA ALA A 103 24.49 -33.42 16.31
C ALA A 103 24.77 -33.41 14.80
N PHE A 104 25.35 -32.31 14.27
CA PHE A 104 25.54 -32.11 12.82
C PHE A 104 27.02 -32.20 12.43
N SER A 105 27.28 -32.89 11.35
CA SER A 105 28.62 -32.97 10.73
C SER A 105 28.85 -31.79 9.77
N GLU A 106 30.12 -31.51 9.46
CA GLU A 106 30.49 -30.48 8.49
C GLU A 106 29.90 -30.76 7.09
N ALA A 107 29.86 -32.02 6.68
CA ALA A 107 29.29 -32.43 5.40
C ALA A 107 27.76 -32.21 5.34
N GLU A 108 27.04 -32.36 6.45
CA GLU A 108 25.62 -32.07 6.54
C GLU A 108 25.38 -30.55 6.52
N THR A 109 26.26 -29.77 7.16
CA THR A 109 26.18 -28.29 7.09
C THR A 109 26.43 -27.77 5.68
N GLU A 110 27.38 -28.38 4.94
CA GLU A 110 27.64 -28.07 3.53
C GLU A 110 26.42 -28.43 2.64
N ALA A 111 25.80 -29.58 2.88
CA ALA A 111 24.58 -29.99 2.18
C ALA A 111 23.41 -29.00 2.43
N ASN A 112 23.24 -28.56 3.69
CA ASN A 112 22.25 -27.58 4.03
C ASN A 112 22.53 -26.20 3.38
N GLN A 113 23.82 -25.82 3.28
CA GLN A 113 24.22 -24.59 2.57
C GLN A 113 23.83 -24.62 1.10
N LEU A 114 24.12 -25.74 0.41
CA LEU A 114 23.73 -25.93 -1.00
C LEU A 114 22.20 -25.82 -1.16
N GLN A 115 21.44 -26.36 -0.23
CA GLN A 115 19.98 -26.31 -0.27
C GLN A 115 19.46 -24.90 -0.02
N ILE A 116 20.11 -24.11 0.86
CA ILE A 116 19.82 -22.69 1.07
C ILE A 116 20.09 -21.90 -0.22
N ASP A 117 21.23 -22.13 -0.86
CA ASP A 117 21.62 -21.45 -2.10
C ASP A 117 20.61 -21.71 -3.23
N ASP A 118 20.23 -22.96 -3.44
CA ASP A 118 19.22 -23.34 -4.44
C ASP A 118 17.84 -22.73 -4.13
N THR A 119 17.49 -22.64 -2.85
CA THR A 119 16.23 -22.05 -2.41
C THR A 119 16.22 -20.53 -2.65
N ILE A 120 17.32 -19.83 -2.35
CA ILE A 120 17.48 -18.38 -2.62
C ILE A 120 17.42 -18.11 -4.13
N ASP A 121 18.04 -18.97 -4.95
CA ASP A 121 17.98 -18.85 -6.41
C ASP A 121 16.57 -19.11 -6.94
N SER A 122 15.83 -20.02 -6.33
CA SER A 122 14.41 -20.26 -6.64
C SER A 122 13.55 -19.05 -6.30
N ILE A 123 13.76 -18.38 -5.16
CA ILE A 123 13.10 -17.13 -4.78
C ILE A 123 13.39 -16.05 -5.82
N THR A 124 14.65 -15.86 -6.19
CA THR A 124 15.05 -14.89 -7.22
C THR A 124 14.42 -15.21 -8.58
N ARG A 125 14.32 -16.49 -8.94
CA ARG A 125 13.65 -16.94 -10.16
C ARG A 125 12.16 -16.64 -10.13
N ILE A 126 11.46 -16.90 -9.01
CA ILE A 126 10.04 -16.54 -8.83
C ILE A 126 9.86 -15.03 -8.99
N ALA A 127 10.71 -14.21 -8.36
CA ALA A 127 10.67 -12.76 -8.50
C ALA A 127 10.77 -12.30 -9.96
N ASN A 128 11.65 -12.92 -10.74
CA ASN A 128 11.91 -12.56 -12.13
C ASN A 128 10.92 -13.16 -13.13
N THR A 129 10.24 -14.26 -12.79
CA THR A 129 9.32 -14.95 -13.71
C THR A 129 7.86 -14.58 -13.48
N THR A 130 7.46 -14.19 -12.27
CA THR A 130 6.09 -13.81 -11.95
C THR A 130 5.67 -12.59 -12.78
N ASN A 131 4.66 -12.81 -13.64
CA ASN A 131 4.15 -11.76 -14.50
C ASN A 131 2.63 -11.87 -14.66
N PHE A 132 2.00 -10.75 -15.02
CA PHE A 132 0.61 -10.68 -15.40
C PHE A 132 0.50 -9.97 -16.76
N ALA A 133 0.00 -10.67 -17.76
CA ALA A 133 -0.12 -10.18 -19.13
C ALA A 133 1.21 -9.60 -19.69
N GLY A 134 2.34 -10.24 -19.39
CA GLY A 134 3.67 -9.85 -19.85
C GLY A 134 4.38 -8.79 -18.98
N ARG A 135 3.69 -8.19 -18.01
CA ARG A 135 4.30 -7.22 -17.08
C ARG A 135 4.81 -7.95 -15.84
N LYS A 136 6.07 -7.77 -15.50
CA LYS A 136 6.68 -8.32 -14.29
C LYS A 136 6.09 -7.66 -13.05
N LEU A 137 5.84 -8.45 -11.99
CA LEU A 137 5.20 -7.94 -10.78
C LEU A 137 6.16 -7.77 -9.61
N LEU A 138 7.18 -8.64 -9.50
CA LEU A 138 8.00 -8.80 -8.28
C LEU A 138 9.51 -8.57 -8.52
N ASN A 139 9.89 -8.13 -9.73
CA ASN A 139 11.28 -7.89 -10.10
C ASN A 139 11.77 -6.46 -9.80
N GLY A 140 10.91 -5.59 -9.28
CA GLY A 140 11.22 -4.19 -8.99
C GLY A 140 10.71 -3.17 -10.01
N GLU A 141 10.17 -3.60 -11.16
CA GLU A 141 9.57 -2.68 -12.15
C GLU A 141 8.35 -1.93 -11.61
N LEU A 142 7.67 -2.49 -10.61
CA LEU A 142 6.51 -1.89 -9.95
C LEU A 142 6.86 -1.31 -8.57
N ASP A 143 8.13 -1.19 -8.23
CA ASP A 143 8.60 -0.47 -7.06
C ASP A 143 8.74 1.02 -7.34
N TYR A 144 8.81 1.82 -6.29
CA TYR A 144 9.03 3.26 -6.45
C TYR A 144 10.49 3.58 -6.69
N VAL A 145 10.75 4.49 -7.62
CA VAL A 145 12.09 4.98 -7.92
C VAL A 145 12.40 6.18 -7.04
N LEU A 146 13.46 6.05 -6.24
CA LEU A 146 13.95 7.10 -5.35
C LEU A 146 15.18 7.78 -5.95
N SER A 147 15.26 9.10 -5.80
CA SER A 147 16.41 9.90 -6.23
C SER A 147 16.85 10.83 -5.10
N GLY A 148 18.15 10.95 -4.89
CA GLY A 148 18.70 11.88 -3.91
C GLY A 148 18.72 11.38 -2.46
N VAL A 149 18.49 10.07 -2.21
CA VAL A 149 18.62 9.51 -0.86
C VAL A 149 20.08 9.57 -0.42
N VAL A 150 20.34 10.27 0.68
CA VAL A 150 21.67 10.39 1.28
C VAL A 150 21.87 9.28 2.29
N ALA A 151 22.69 8.29 1.98
CA ALA A 151 22.89 7.09 2.80
C ALA A 151 23.44 7.38 4.21
N THR A 152 24.17 8.50 4.40
CA THR A 152 24.64 8.96 5.72
C THR A 152 23.53 9.53 6.58
N HIS A 153 22.36 9.85 6.02
CA HIS A 153 21.21 10.37 6.75
C HIS A 153 20.12 9.30 6.91
N ILE A 154 19.86 8.55 5.85
CA ILE A 154 18.79 7.56 5.80
C ILE A 154 19.36 6.25 5.26
N THR A 155 19.32 5.22 6.10
CA THR A 155 19.89 3.91 5.80
C THR A 155 19.00 3.09 4.88
N ASP A 156 17.68 3.17 5.06
CA ASP A 156 16.70 2.46 4.25
C ASP A 156 15.43 3.31 4.06
N VAL A 157 14.84 3.27 2.87
CA VAL A 157 13.57 3.95 2.54
C VAL A 157 12.66 2.99 1.80
N ARG A 158 11.46 2.81 2.34
CA ARG A 158 10.41 1.99 1.74
C ARG A 158 9.16 2.81 1.51
N VAL A 159 8.85 3.04 0.26
CA VAL A 159 7.65 3.76 -0.14
C VAL A 159 6.50 2.77 -0.29
N ASN A 160 5.45 2.97 0.50
CA ASN A 160 4.28 2.09 0.53
C ASN A 160 3.14 2.57 -0.37
N GLY A 161 3.10 3.86 -0.67
CA GLY A 161 2.10 4.44 -1.54
C GLY A 161 2.35 5.93 -1.77
N VAL A 162 2.19 6.36 -3.01
CA VAL A 162 2.34 7.76 -3.42
C VAL A 162 1.22 8.12 -4.38
N SER A 163 0.64 9.30 -4.20
CA SER A 163 -0.26 9.90 -5.17
C SER A 163 0.48 11.03 -5.89
N PHE A 164 0.90 10.78 -7.10
CA PHE A 164 1.61 11.79 -7.91
C PHE A 164 0.69 12.95 -8.34
N GLY A 165 -0.63 12.69 -8.51
CA GLY A 165 -1.54 13.68 -9.04
C GLY A 165 -1.09 14.14 -10.45
N SER A 166 -0.89 15.44 -10.60
CA SER A 166 -0.33 16.05 -11.83
C SER A 166 1.19 16.28 -11.75
N ARG A 167 1.84 15.89 -10.66
CA ARG A 167 3.28 16.09 -10.45
C ARG A 167 4.09 14.97 -11.06
N THR A 168 5.26 15.30 -11.58
CA THR A 168 6.22 14.33 -12.14
C THR A 168 7.08 13.69 -11.05
N PHE A 169 7.20 14.32 -9.89
CA PHE A 169 7.91 13.79 -8.72
C PHE A 169 7.30 14.33 -7.43
N ILE A 170 7.51 13.62 -6.35
CA ILE A 170 7.09 14.03 -4.99
C ILE A 170 8.35 14.26 -4.16
N PRO A 171 8.65 15.50 -3.76
CA PRO A 171 9.75 15.79 -2.83
C PRO A 171 9.38 15.30 -1.44
N VAL A 172 10.36 14.72 -0.76
CA VAL A 172 10.26 14.30 0.64
C VAL A 172 11.39 14.97 1.41
N GLU A 173 11.02 15.87 2.30
CA GLU A 173 11.92 16.56 3.21
C GLU A 173 11.76 15.96 4.61
N VAL A 174 12.85 15.45 5.15
CA VAL A 174 12.93 14.89 6.51
C VAL A 174 13.76 15.85 7.35
N ASN A 175 13.13 16.47 8.32
CA ASN A 175 13.78 17.41 9.25
C ASN A 175 13.76 16.82 10.66
N LEU A 176 14.96 16.52 11.20
CA LEU A 176 15.12 15.90 12.49
C LEU A 176 15.02 16.96 13.60
N ALA A 177 13.99 16.86 14.44
CA ALA A 177 13.80 17.73 15.59
C ALA A 177 14.50 17.19 16.85
N GLN A 178 14.57 15.86 17.00
CA GLN A 178 15.21 15.19 18.12
C GLN A 178 15.82 13.87 17.65
N SER A 179 17.08 13.62 18.03
CA SER A 179 17.77 12.38 17.70
C SER A 179 17.37 11.23 18.61
N ALA A 180 17.38 10.00 18.05
CA ALA A 180 17.27 8.78 18.85
C ALA A 180 18.50 8.60 19.75
N GLN A 181 18.31 7.91 20.87
CA GLN A 181 19.39 7.56 21.78
C GLN A 181 19.23 6.12 22.28
N GLN A 182 20.35 5.45 22.44
CA GLN A 182 20.44 4.20 23.17
C GLN A 182 20.27 4.44 24.67
N ALA A 183 19.75 3.48 25.39
CA ALA A 183 19.86 3.44 26.85
C ALA A 183 21.34 3.36 27.25
N GLU A 184 21.80 4.16 28.20
CA GLU A 184 23.20 4.22 28.60
C GLU A 184 23.32 4.37 30.10
N LEU A 185 23.97 3.39 30.71
CA LEU A 185 24.49 3.48 32.07
C LEU A 185 26.04 3.58 32.06
N ARG A 186 26.61 4.35 32.93
CA ARG A 186 28.03 4.57 33.01
C ARG A 186 28.58 4.11 34.36
N PHE A 187 29.49 3.16 34.32
CA PHE A 187 30.38 2.86 35.43
C PHE A 187 31.58 3.77 35.34
N THR A 188 31.73 4.71 36.29
CA THR A 188 32.73 5.81 36.21
C THR A 188 34.05 5.50 36.88
N GLN A 189 34.12 4.36 37.56
CA GLN A 189 35.35 3.95 38.24
C GLN A 189 36.27 3.17 37.29
N SER A 190 37.56 3.21 37.52
CA SER A 190 38.55 2.47 36.72
C SER A 190 38.61 0.99 37.07
N THR A 191 38.20 0.62 38.27
CA THR A 191 38.19 -0.75 38.80
C THR A 191 36.97 -1.00 39.67
N VAL A 192 36.56 -2.26 39.78
CA VAL A 192 35.58 -2.72 40.75
C VAL A 192 36.16 -2.56 42.18
N GLY A 193 35.29 -2.25 43.14
CA GLY A 193 35.68 -2.07 44.56
C GLY A 193 36.34 -3.29 45.16
N VAL A 194 36.93 -3.08 46.36
CA VAL A 194 37.82 -4.05 47.04
C VAL A 194 37.14 -5.39 47.41
N ASN A 195 35.85 -5.44 47.46
CA ASN A 195 35.09 -6.67 47.77
C ASN A 195 34.58 -7.42 46.55
N GLY A 196 34.91 -6.92 45.34
CA GLY A 196 34.28 -7.43 44.12
C GLY A 196 32.80 -7.01 43.95
N ALA A 197 32.16 -7.40 42.85
CA ALA A 197 30.76 -7.15 42.63
C ALA A 197 30.13 -8.31 41.87
N THR A 198 28.89 -8.66 42.21
CA THR A 198 28.04 -9.53 41.44
C THR A 198 26.85 -8.69 40.98
N ILE A 199 26.66 -8.59 39.66
CA ILE A 199 25.60 -7.78 39.06
C ILE A 199 24.66 -8.65 38.23
N ASN A 200 23.41 -8.27 38.23
CA ASN A 200 22.45 -8.67 37.22
C ASN A 200 22.43 -7.62 36.09
N LEU A 201 22.90 -8.01 34.94
CA LEU A 201 22.83 -7.20 33.73
C LEU A 201 21.60 -7.61 32.96
N ARG A 202 20.70 -6.66 32.70
CA ARG A 202 19.47 -6.89 31.96
C ARG A 202 19.30 -5.89 30.82
N GLY A 203 18.97 -6.37 29.67
CA GLY A 203 18.56 -5.58 28.50
C GLY A 203 17.33 -6.17 27.85
N ASN A 204 17.10 -5.85 26.57
CA ASN A 204 15.91 -6.26 25.83
C ASN A 204 15.83 -7.77 25.58
N GLU A 205 16.96 -8.45 25.37
CA GLU A 205 17.03 -9.87 25.03
C GLU A 205 16.93 -10.79 26.25
N GLY A 206 17.45 -10.34 27.42
CA GLY A 206 17.40 -11.15 28.62
C GLY A 206 18.20 -10.59 29.79
N ILE A 207 18.46 -11.48 30.76
CA ILE A 207 19.20 -11.18 31.99
C ILE A 207 20.34 -12.18 32.19
N VAL A 208 21.52 -11.67 32.56
CA VAL A 208 22.67 -12.48 32.89
C VAL A 208 23.31 -11.98 34.21
N THR A 209 23.70 -12.91 35.08
CA THR A 209 24.44 -12.59 36.31
C THR A 209 25.94 -12.65 36.01
N LEU A 210 26.65 -11.54 36.27
CA LEU A 210 28.10 -11.41 36.11
C LEU A 210 28.78 -11.16 37.45
N THR A 211 29.83 -11.92 37.72
CA THR A 211 30.62 -11.74 38.94
C THR A 211 32.00 -11.19 38.57
N PHE A 212 32.39 -10.08 39.19
CA PHE A 212 33.65 -9.41 39.02
C PHE A 212 34.48 -9.49 40.32
N PRO A 213 35.66 -10.08 40.31
CA PRO A 213 36.57 -10.03 41.42
C PRO A 213 36.99 -8.57 41.81
N ALA A 214 37.45 -8.42 43.02
CA ALA A 214 38.05 -7.13 43.47
C ALA A 214 39.10 -6.64 42.49
N SER A 215 39.13 -5.32 42.27
CA SER A 215 40.06 -4.65 41.36
C SER A 215 40.00 -5.07 39.90
N THR A 216 38.89 -5.71 39.45
CA THR A 216 38.64 -5.97 38.03
C THR A 216 38.64 -4.66 37.25
N THR A 217 39.44 -4.57 36.21
CA THR A 217 39.59 -3.34 35.40
C THR A 217 38.40 -3.08 34.49
N SER A 218 38.19 -1.80 34.12
CA SER A 218 37.14 -1.40 33.17
C SER A 218 37.23 -2.16 31.83
N ASN A 219 38.43 -2.48 31.36
CA ASN A 219 38.62 -3.27 30.13
C ASN A 219 38.10 -4.71 30.28
N GLU A 220 38.34 -5.34 31.43
CA GLU A 220 37.84 -6.70 31.72
C GLU A 220 36.31 -6.71 31.88
N ILE A 221 35.75 -5.65 32.52
CA ILE A 221 34.30 -5.47 32.64
C ILE A 221 33.67 -5.39 31.26
N ALA A 222 34.19 -4.53 30.38
CA ALA A 222 33.69 -4.36 29.04
C ALA A 222 33.74 -5.67 28.22
N LYS A 223 34.85 -6.41 28.31
CA LYS A 223 34.99 -7.71 27.64
C LYS A 223 33.95 -8.74 28.12
N ARG A 224 33.72 -8.83 29.43
CA ARG A 224 32.77 -9.77 30.02
C ARG A 224 31.34 -9.42 29.67
N ILE A 225 30.97 -8.13 29.64
CA ILE A 225 29.66 -7.67 29.21
C ILE A 225 29.46 -7.98 27.71
N ASN A 226 30.47 -7.65 26.88
CA ASN A 226 30.38 -7.88 25.42
C ASN A 226 30.37 -9.38 25.07
N ALA A 227 30.86 -10.27 25.91
CA ALA A 227 30.72 -11.71 25.75
C ALA A 227 29.27 -12.20 25.98
N GLN A 228 28.42 -11.35 26.56
CA GLN A 228 27.02 -11.66 26.84
C GLN A 228 26.05 -10.76 26.03
N THR A 229 26.55 -10.09 24.99
CA THR A 229 25.72 -9.20 24.15
C THR A 229 24.52 -9.93 23.55
N ASP A 230 24.73 -11.13 23.02
CA ASP A 230 23.67 -11.93 22.40
C ASP A 230 22.57 -12.37 23.40
N ALA A 231 22.96 -12.58 24.66
CA ALA A 231 22.02 -13.00 25.71
C ALA A 231 21.28 -11.83 26.35
N THR A 232 21.83 -10.61 26.27
CA THR A 232 21.29 -9.45 26.99
C THR A 232 20.84 -8.32 26.08
N GLY A 233 21.34 -8.23 24.84
CA GLY A 233 21.14 -7.06 23.97
C GLY A 233 21.90 -5.82 24.46
N VAL A 234 22.98 -5.99 25.28
CA VAL A 234 23.74 -4.91 25.88
C VAL A 234 25.20 -4.97 25.43
N THR A 235 25.78 -3.81 25.12
CA THR A 235 27.18 -3.65 24.74
C THR A 235 27.88 -2.74 25.73
N ALA A 236 29.21 -2.88 25.86
CA ALA A 236 30.03 -2.07 26.74
C ALA A 236 31.21 -1.47 25.98
N THR A 237 31.41 -0.18 26.13
CA THR A 237 32.55 0.56 25.57
C THR A 237 33.28 1.31 26.64
N LEU A 238 34.60 1.43 26.49
CA LEU A 238 35.44 2.21 27.44
C LEU A 238 35.18 3.72 27.28
N ILE A 239 35.05 4.41 28.42
CA ILE A 239 34.94 5.87 28.48
C ILE A 239 36.27 6.41 29.02
N GLY A 240 36.95 7.29 28.27
CA GLY A 240 38.18 7.98 28.70
C GLY A 240 39.41 7.57 27.93
N THR A 241 40.50 8.35 28.12
CA THR A 241 41.76 8.19 27.39
C THR A 241 42.70 7.27 28.20
N SER A 242 43.21 6.19 27.58
CA SER A 242 44.30 5.34 28.06
C SER A 242 44.24 4.91 29.53
N GLY A 243 43.34 3.98 29.88
CA GLY A 243 43.47 3.21 31.13
C GLY A 243 42.95 3.87 32.43
N VAL A 244 42.46 5.09 32.38
CA VAL A 244 41.80 5.80 33.50
C VAL A 244 40.42 6.25 33.01
N GLY A 245 39.51 5.34 32.95
CA GLY A 245 38.16 5.65 32.47
C GLY A 245 37.19 4.53 32.78
N GLY A 246 35.92 4.90 32.95
CA GLY A 246 34.84 3.97 33.24
C GLY A 246 34.41 3.16 32.01
N VAL A 247 33.25 2.52 32.14
CA VAL A 247 32.58 1.73 31.09
C VAL A 247 31.21 2.34 30.81
N ALA A 248 30.91 2.65 29.55
CA ALA A 248 29.54 2.91 29.10
C ALA A 248 28.91 1.60 28.73
N ILE A 249 27.80 1.27 29.37
CA ILE A 249 26.98 0.10 29.17
C ILE A 249 25.75 0.58 28.42
N ARG A 250 25.57 0.12 27.18
CA ARG A 250 24.53 0.62 26.27
C ARG A 250 23.64 -0.51 25.77
N SER A 251 22.39 -0.20 25.53
CA SER A 251 21.52 -1.10 24.74
C SER A 251 22.04 -1.21 23.30
N LEU A 252 21.83 -2.34 22.67
CA LEU A 252 22.12 -2.52 21.25
C LEU A 252 21.15 -1.68 20.42
N ASP A 253 19.89 -1.67 20.81
CA ASP A 253 18.81 -0.95 20.14
C ASP A 253 18.74 0.53 20.57
N TYR A 254 18.13 1.34 19.69
CA TYR A 254 17.76 2.74 19.91
C TYR A 254 16.29 2.86 20.28
N GLY A 255 15.96 3.90 21.05
CA GLY A 255 14.54 4.27 21.28
C GLY A 255 14.06 3.98 22.68
N SER A 256 12.84 4.42 22.98
CA SER A 256 12.21 4.34 24.30
C SER A 256 11.90 2.92 24.75
N ASN A 257 11.86 1.96 23.82
CA ASN A 257 11.66 0.54 24.12
C ASN A 257 12.97 -0.15 24.54
N ALA A 258 14.12 0.44 24.21
CA ALA A 258 15.41 -0.08 24.59
C ALA A 258 15.77 0.35 26.02
N PHE A 259 16.21 -0.59 26.84
CA PHE A 259 16.63 -0.28 28.20
C PHE A 259 17.89 -1.05 28.60
N VAL A 260 18.59 -0.53 29.58
CA VAL A 260 19.68 -1.21 30.29
C VAL A 260 19.41 -1.12 31.78
N SER A 261 19.54 -2.24 32.46
CA SER A 261 19.46 -2.28 33.93
C SER A 261 20.66 -3.05 34.49
N VAL A 262 21.27 -2.48 35.50
CA VAL A 262 22.38 -3.07 36.26
C VAL A 262 22.03 -3.03 37.72
N GLU A 263 21.82 -4.21 38.32
CA GLU A 263 21.47 -4.36 39.71
C GLU A 263 22.58 -5.13 40.44
N GLU A 264 23.14 -4.55 41.51
CA GLU A 264 24.17 -5.20 42.34
C GLU A 264 23.53 -6.13 43.37
N LEU A 265 23.91 -7.43 43.34
CA LEU A 265 23.31 -8.47 44.19
C LEU A 265 23.94 -8.59 45.55
N ASN A 266 25.19 -8.15 45.69
CA ASN A 266 25.93 -8.33 46.93
C ASN A 266 25.75 -7.14 47.88
N ASN A 267 24.69 -6.92 48.48
CA ASN A 267 24.39 -5.94 49.57
C ASN A 267 25.52 -5.01 50.06
N GLN A 268 26.58 -4.87 49.29
CA GLN A 268 27.74 -4.00 49.48
C GLN A 268 27.62 -2.82 48.50
N THR A 269 26.70 -1.93 48.83
CA THR A 269 26.47 -0.69 48.09
C THR A 269 27.78 0.05 47.82
N GLY A 270 28.11 0.20 46.55
CA GLY A 270 29.18 1.08 46.11
C GLY A 270 30.34 0.42 45.37
N ASN A 271 30.38 -0.90 45.21
CA ASN A 271 31.45 -1.58 44.48
C ASN A 271 31.24 -1.51 42.92
N PHE A 272 29.99 -1.39 42.47
CA PHE A 272 29.65 -1.25 41.06
C PHE A 272 28.58 -0.17 40.87
N ASN A 273 28.91 1.08 41.19
CA ASN A 273 27.97 2.19 41.03
C ASN A 273 27.86 2.60 39.56
N VAL A 274 26.62 2.59 39.03
CA VAL A 274 26.30 3.11 37.70
C VAL A 274 25.49 4.40 37.80
N ILE A 275 25.76 5.31 36.89
CA ILE A 275 25.03 6.56 36.71
C ILE A 275 24.45 6.61 35.32
N ASP A 276 23.35 7.30 35.14
CA ASP A 276 22.79 7.59 33.83
C ASP A 276 23.66 8.63 33.06
N ARG A 277 23.24 8.97 31.86
CA ARG A 277 23.90 10.01 31.02
C ARG A 277 23.82 11.39 31.64
N ALA A 278 22.83 11.68 32.48
CA ALA A 278 22.70 12.95 33.22
C ALA A 278 23.58 13.00 34.50
N GLY A 279 24.21 11.89 34.88
CA GLY A 279 25.04 11.78 36.09
C GLY A 279 24.26 11.41 37.35
N VAL A 280 22.99 10.97 37.21
CA VAL A 280 22.15 10.52 38.31
C VAL A 280 22.40 9.03 38.53
N GLN A 281 22.53 8.61 39.80
CA GLN A 281 22.63 7.19 40.13
C GLN A 281 21.27 6.53 39.90
N ASP A 282 21.18 5.68 38.88
CA ASP A 282 19.99 4.93 38.53
C ASP A 282 20.42 3.50 38.11
N PRO A 283 19.82 2.46 38.67
CA PRO A 283 20.08 1.08 38.24
C PRO A 283 19.47 0.74 36.87
N ARG A 284 18.59 1.60 36.33
CA ARG A 284 17.90 1.37 35.06
C ARG A 284 17.78 2.69 34.29
N THR A 285 18.05 2.62 32.98
CA THR A 285 17.80 3.72 32.06
C THR A 285 17.14 3.22 30.79
N GLU A 286 16.41 4.10 30.14
CA GLU A 286 15.73 3.83 28.85
C GLU A 286 16.33 4.73 27.77
N GLY A 287 16.27 4.26 26.54
CA GLY A 287 16.65 5.06 25.38
C GLY A 287 15.61 6.11 25.02
N ARG A 288 15.79 6.78 23.90
CA ARG A 288 14.89 7.84 23.42
C ARG A 288 14.64 7.70 21.92
N ASP A 289 13.38 7.87 21.52
CA ASP A 289 12.97 7.84 20.12
C ASP A 289 13.38 9.12 19.39
N ALA A 290 13.65 9.00 18.09
CA ALA A 290 13.78 10.14 17.22
C ALA A 290 12.43 10.84 17.03
N VAL A 291 12.45 12.16 16.91
CA VAL A 291 11.31 12.99 16.51
C VAL A 291 11.71 13.78 15.28
N ALA A 292 10.95 13.63 14.22
CA ALA A 292 11.21 14.34 12.97
C ALA A 292 9.93 14.92 12.37
N THR A 293 10.08 15.87 11.47
CA THR A 293 9.00 16.31 10.58
C THR A 293 9.28 15.78 9.17
N VAL A 294 8.26 15.27 8.52
CA VAL A 294 8.33 14.86 7.12
C VAL A 294 7.34 15.71 6.32
N ASN A 295 7.86 16.50 5.40
CA ASN A 295 7.08 17.52 4.68
C ASN A 295 6.26 18.43 5.64
N GLY A 296 6.88 18.82 6.77
CA GLY A 296 6.26 19.67 7.79
C GLY A 296 5.29 18.95 8.75
N ILE A 297 5.03 17.66 8.56
CA ILE A 297 4.17 16.86 9.44
C ILE A 297 5.04 16.19 10.49
N SER A 298 4.77 16.50 11.78
CA SER A 298 5.52 15.91 12.91
C SER A 298 5.18 14.42 13.04
N THR A 299 6.22 13.61 13.16
CA THR A 299 6.11 12.17 13.41
C THR A 299 7.16 11.74 14.42
N ARG A 300 6.81 10.74 15.24
CA ARG A 300 7.73 10.11 16.20
C ARG A 300 8.16 8.76 15.65
N ALA A 301 9.45 8.51 15.71
CA ALA A 301 10.02 7.22 15.36
C ALA A 301 9.79 6.18 16.48
N ASN A 302 10.02 4.91 16.18
CA ASN A 302 10.32 3.88 17.15
C ASN A 302 11.82 3.61 17.02
N GLY A 303 12.62 4.17 17.94
CA GLY A 303 14.06 4.25 17.79
C GLY A 303 14.45 5.09 16.56
N LEU A 304 15.13 4.46 15.62
CA LEU A 304 15.52 5.04 14.32
C LEU A 304 14.50 4.79 13.20
N LYS A 305 13.47 3.95 13.44
CA LYS A 305 12.45 3.59 12.44
C LYS A 305 11.36 4.64 12.41
N LEU A 306 11.31 5.44 11.35
CA LEU A 306 10.34 6.52 11.14
C LEU A 306 9.27 6.08 10.15
N ALA A 307 8.00 6.28 10.49
CA ALA A 307 6.88 5.98 9.61
C ALA A 307 5.96 7.18 9.45
N ILE A 308 5.60 7.51 8.22
CA ILE A 308 4.60 8.50 7.90
C ILE A 308 3.50 7.92 7.00
N SER A 309 2.26 8.24 7.33
CA SER A 309 1.10 7.85 6.53
C SER A 309 0.15 9.02 6.39
N THR A 310 0.13 9.61 5.20
CA THR A 310 -0.81 10.66 4.79
C THR A 310 -1.63 10.19 3.59
N THR A 311 -2.61 10.97 3.19
CA THR A 311 -3.44 10.64 2.02
C THR A 311 -2.63 10.55 0.72
N GLY A 312 -1.54 11.33 0.60
CA GLY A 312 -0.73 11.39 -0.62
C GLY A 312 0.62 10.71 -0.54
N LEU A 313 1.08 10.33 0.67
CA LEU A 313 2.42 9.77 0.88
C LEU A 313 2.43 8.81 2.06
N LYS A 314 2.87 7.59 1.81
CA LYS A 314 3.10 6.56 2.84
C LYS A 314 4.51 6.03 2.69
N VAL A 315 5.38 6.35 3.64
CA VAL A 315 6.80 6.00 3.62
C VAL A 315 7.22 5.50 5.00
N ASN A 316 7.98 4.42 5.02
CA ASN A 316 8.76 3.96 6.17
C ASN A 316 10.22 4.19 5.85
N MET A 317 10.98 4.68 6.82
CA MET A 317 12.41 4.91 6.65
C MET A 317 13.17 4.56 7.93
N ILE A 318 14.40 4.18 7.77
CA ILE A 318 15.33 3.94 8.88
C ILE A 318 16.39 5.04 8.82
N LEU A 319 16.44 5.85 9.86
CA LEU A 319 17.44 6.90 9.98
C LEU A 319 18.81 6.27 10.23
N ASN A 320 19.86 6.87 9.70
CA ASN A 320 21.22 6.45 10.01
C ASN A 320 21.57 6.84 11.46
N GLU A 321 22.37 6.04 12.12
CA GLU A 321 22.80 6.29 13.51
C GLU A 321 23.44 7.66 13.69
N THR A 322 24.26 8.08 12.74
CA THR A 322 24.95 9.38 12.78
C THR A 322 24.00 10.56 12.59
N PHE A 323 22.95 10.40 11.80
CA PHE A 323 21.92 11.42 11.60
C PHE A 323 20.82 11.34 12.66
N GLY A 324 20.31 10.13 12.90
CA GLY A 324 19.21 9.90 13.84
C GLY A 324 19.61 9.96 15.31
N SER A 325 20.88 9.69 15.66
CA SER A 325 21.42 9.72 17.05
C SER A 325 22.10 11.04 17.44
N GLY A 326 22.31 11.94 16.49
CA GLY A 326 22.94 13.25 16.75
C GLY A 326 24.43 13.21 17.04
N GLY A 327 25.15 12.14 16.62
CA GLY A 327 26.60 11.99 16.86
C GLY A 327 26.99 11.85 18.35
N ILE A 328 28.10 11.18 18.62
CA ILE A 328 28.54 10.72 19.94
C ILE A 328 28.79 11.85 20.99
N ALA A 329 28.64 13.11 20.66
CA ALA A 329 29.01 14.22 21.50
C ALA A 329 28.12 15.46 21.44
N ALA A 330 26.80 15.31 21.33
CA ALA A 330 25.97 16.48 21.59
C ALA A 330 25.85 16.68 23.11
N PRO A 331 26.24 17.85 23.65
CA PRO A 331 25.93 18.20 25.03
C PRO A 331 24.43 18.11 25.29
N ALA A 332 24.03 17.80 26.51
CA ALA A 332 22.62 17.78 26.88
C ALA A 332 21.95 19.08 26.44
N GLY A 333 20.97 18.98 25.54
CA GLY A 333 20.20 20.12 25.04
C GLY A 333 20.41 20.54 23.58
N VAL A 334 21.38 19.96 22.86
CA VAL A 334 21.51 20.24 21.41
C VAL A 334 20.72 19.21 20.63
N SER A 335 19.59 19.63 20.08
CA SER A 335 18.83 18.86 19.09
C SER A 335 19.71 18.64 17.86
N GLY A 336 19.90 17.40 17.44
CA GLY A 336 20.52 17.10 16.15
C GLY A 336 19.67 17.73 15.06
N VAL A 337 20.10 18.88 14.56
CA VAL A 337 19.41 19.59 13.48
C VAL A 337 20.00 19.08 12.17
N GLY A 338 19.25 18.27 11.46
CA GLY A 338 19.63 17.81 10.13
C GLY A 338 18.41 17.74 9.24
N THR A 339 18.54 18.23 8.01
CA THR A 339 17.54 18.07 6.96
C THR A 339 18.08 17.08 5.94
N SER A 340 17.27 16.14 5.54
CA SER A 340 17.55 15.23 4.43
C SER A 340 16.42 15.32 3.42
N GLU A 341 16.77 15.51 2.18
CA GLU A 341 15.82 15.63 1.09
C GLU A 341 16.04 14.51 0.08
N PHE A 342 14.95 13.95 -0.42
CA PHE A 342 14.96 13.03 -1.54
C PHE A 342 13.66 13.18 -2.34
N ALA A 343 13.62 12.61 -3.52
CA ALA A 343 12.43 12.64 -4.36
C ALA A 343 11.99 11.24 -4.78
N ILE A 344 10.69 11.03 -4.83
CA ILE A 344 10.07 9.87 -5.46
C ILE A 344 9.72 10.30 -6.88
N THR A 345 10.42 9.73 -7.86
CA THR A 345 10.39 10.24 -9.24
C THR A 345 9.51 9.41 -10.15
N ASP A 346 9.28 8.14 -9.86
CA ASP A 346 8.50 7.22 -10.70
C ASP A 346 8.13 5.96 -9.92
N GLY A 347 7.40 5.06 -10.55
CA GLY A 347 7.13 3.71 -10.05
C GLY A 347 5.72 3.49 -9.53
N GLY A 348 5.51 2.26 -9.07
CA GLY A 348 4.24 1.75 -8.63
C GLY A 348 3.31 1.27 -9.75
N ALA A 349 2.37 0.43 -9.40
CA ALA A 349 1.29 0.01 -10.29
C ALA A 349 0.16 1.03 -10.24
N LEU A 350 -0.05 1.77 -11.33
CA LEU A 350 -1.12 2.74 -11.47
C LEU A 350 -2.39 2.06 -11.96
N PHE A 351 -3.47 2.14 -11.19
CA PHE A 351 -4.79 1.61 -11.53
C PHE A 351 -5.79 2.74 -11.72
N GLN A 352 -6.48 2.75 -12.86
CA GLN A 352 -7.60 3.64 -13.14
C GLN A 352 -8.89 3.01 -12.59
N LEU A 353 -9.42 3.54 -11.50
CA LEU A 353 -10.55 2.97 -10.77
C LEU A 353 -11.87 3.72 -11.02
N GLY A 354 -11.82 4.89 -11.62
CA GLY A 354 -13.02 5.69 -11.90
C GLY A 354 -13.33 5.82 -13.38
N PRO A 355 -14.52 6.35 -13.72
CA PRO A 355 -15.00 6.48 -15.11
C PRO A 355 -14.32 7.59 -15.89
N GLN A 356 -13.59 8.48 -15.25
CA GLN A 356 -12.87 9.59 -15.87
C GLN A 356 -11.38 9.47 -15.62
N VAL A 357 -10.56 9.85 -16.60
CA VAL A 357 -9.09 9.91 -16.44
C VAL A 357 -8.74 11.15 -15.63
N ASN A 358 -8.68 10.95 -14.32
CA ASN A 358 -8.37 12.00 -13.34
C ASN A 358 -7.48 11.41 -12.25
N PRO A 359 -6.44 12.11 -11.80
CA PRO A 359 -5.55 11.67 -10.72
C PRO A 359 -6.26 11.23 -9.43
N ASN A 360 -7.40 11.86 -9.09
CA ASN A 360 -8.19 11.49 -7.91
C ASN A 360 -8.92 10.13 -8.05
N LEU A 361 -9.09 9.66 -9.28
CA LEU A 361 -9.72 8.38 -9.62
C LEU A 361 -8.70 7.31 -10.03
N GLN A 362 -7.43 7.62 -9.81
CA GLN A 362 -6.29 6.72 -9.98
C GLN A 362 -5.69 6.39 -8.63
N VAL A 363 -5.28 5.16 -8.46
CA VAL A 363 -4.54 4.73 -7.27
C VAL A 363 -3.24 4.08 -7.71
N ASN A 364 -2.15 4.51 -7.06
CA ASN A 364 -0.83 3.95 -7.28
C ASN A 364 -0.43 3.12 -6.07
N ILE A 365 0.03 1.88 -6.29
CA ILE A 365 0.55 0.99 -5.26
C ILE A 365 1.91 0.45 -5.68
N GLY A 366 2.93 0.63 -4.82
CA GLY A 366 4.24 0.03 -5.03
C GLY A 366 4.23 -1.46 -4.68
N ILE A 367 4.75 -2.27 -5.56
CA ILE A 367 5.02 -3.69 -5.30
C ILE A 367 6.53 -3.84 -5.23
N GLN A 368 7.03 -4.06 -4.02
CA GLN A 368 8.46 -4.20 -3.74
C GLN A 368 9.04 -5.43 -4.43
N THR A 369 10.31 -5.34 -4.79
CA THR A 369 11.04 -6.47 -5.37
C THR A 369 11.27 -7.59 -4.35
N LEU A 370 11.23 -8.83 -4.83
CA LEU A 370 11.57 -10.02 -4.04
C LEU A 370 12.94 -10.59 -4.40
N GLN A 371 13.79 -9.82 -5.04
CA GLN A 371 15.16 -10.25 -5.31
C GLN A 371 15.94 -10.42 -4.01
N ALA A 372 16.72 -11.49 -3.89
CA ALA A 372 17.43 -11.84 -2.66
C ALA A 372 18.39 -10.74 -2.16
N ASN A 373 18.96 -9.94 -3.06
CA ASN A 373 19.82 -8.80 -2.73
C ASN A 373 19.06 -7.55 -2.27
N ARG A 374 17.74 -7.60 -2.19
CA ARG A 374 16.87 -6.49 -1.72
C ARG A 374 15.93 -6.92 -0.61
N LEU A 375 15.78 -8.23 -0.38
CA LEU A 375 15.08 -8.77 0.77
C LEU A 375 15.98 -8.72 2.00
N GLY A 376 15.51 -8.11 3.06
CA GLY A 376 16.30 -7.71 4.22
C GLY A 376 16.50 -6.21 4.29
N ASN A 377 17.45 -5.75 5.06
CA ASN A 377 17.83 -4.33 5.14
C ASN A 377 19.34 -4.19 5.43
N SER A 378 19.86 -2.98 5.34
CA SER A 378 21.28 -2.70 5.54
C SER A 378 21.75 -2.80 7.00
N ILE A 379 20.84 -2.98 7.96
CA ILE A 379 21.20 -3.15 9.39
C ILE A 379 21.45 -4.62 9.68
N VAL A 380 20.47 -5.47 9.42
CA VAL A 380 20.58 -6.92 9.70
C VAL A 380 21.27 -7.69 8.57
N GLY A 381 21.21 -7.20 7.32
CA GLY A 381 21.72 -7.84 6.13
C GLY A 381 20.63 -8.20 5.14
N PHE A 382 21.02 -8.80 4.02
CA PHE A 382 20.14 -9.22 2.94
C PHE A 382 20.07 -10.74 2.83
N LEU A 383 19.00 -11.28 2.28
CA LEU A 383 18.85 -12.73 2.06
C LEU A 383 20.00 -13.30 1.21
N SER A 384 20.55 -12.51 0.29
CA SER A 384 21.76 -12.90 -0.48
C SER A 384 22.98 -13.12 0.37
N ASP A 385 23.07 -12.55 1.57
CA ASP A 385 24.22 -12.66 2.46
C ASP A 385 24.29 -14.04 3.15
N LEU A 386 23.23 -14.85 3.04
CA LEU A 386 23.18 -16.24 3.52
C LEU A 386 23.79 -17.23 2.53
N LYS A 387 24.07 -16.82 1.28
CA LYS A 387 24.68 -17.70 0.28
C LYS A 387 26.10 -18.10 0.63
N ASP A 388 26.55 -19.20 0.06
CA ASP A 388 27.92 -19.66 0.26
C ASP A 388 28.96 -18.57 -0.06
N GLY A 389 29.98 -18.50 0.76
CA GLY A 389 31.02 -17.48 0.67
C GLY A 389 30.62 -16.06 1.08
N GLN A 390 29.37 -15.84 1.48
CA GLN A 390 28.88 -14.53 1.95
C GLN A 390 28.97 -14.41 3.47
N LYS A 391 28.61 -13.22 3.97
CA LYS A 391 28.82 -12.78 5.37
C LYS A 391 28.11 -13.67 6.40
N TYR A 392 26.97 -14.26 6.07
CA TYR A 392 26.11 -15.06 6.94
C TYR A 392 25.91 -16.49 6.41
N ALA A 393 26.82 -16.97 5.57
CA ALA A 393 26.85 -18.38 5.16
C ALA A 393 26.97 -19.29 6.41
N LEU A 394 26.42 -20.50 6.36
CA LEU A 394 26.47 -21.44 7.49
C LEU A 394 27.90 -21.75 7.94
N SER A 395 28.85 -21.73 7.00
CA SER A 395 30.30 -21.88 7.26
C SER A 395 30.90 -20.78 8.13
N GLN A 396 30.25 -19.61 8.23
CA GLN A 396 30.69 -18.50 9.08
C GLN A 396 30.21 -18.63 10.53
N GLU A 397 29.35 -19.62 10.80
CA GLU A 397 28.81 -19.91 12.14
C GLU A 397 28.01 -18.77 12.79
N LYS A 398 27.48 -17.85 11.98
CA LYS A 398 26.70 -16.68 12.41
C LYS A 398 25.20 -16.97 12.31
N PHE A 399 24.75 -17.98 13.00
CA PHE A 399 23.36 -18.48 12.89
C PHE A 399 22.35 -17.49 13.43
N LYS A 400 22.72 -16.70 14.46
CA LYS A 400 21.83 -15.67 15.02
C LYS A 400 21.58 -14.58 13.99
N GLU A 401 22.63 -14.02 13.40
CA GLU A 401 22.52 -12.97 12.40
C GLU A 401 21.81 -13.48 11.14
N ALA A 402 22.02 -14.74 10.74
CA ALA A 402 21.29 -15.37 9.66
C ALA A 402 19.78 -15.48 9.98
N SER A 403 19.41 -15.84 11.22
CA SER A 403 18.03 -15.87 11.68
C SER A 403 17.42 -14.46 11.70
N ASP A 404 18.16 -13.45 12.20
CA ASP A 404 17.70 -12.06 12.21
C ASP A 404 17.37 -11.53 10.80
N VAL A 405 18.18 -11.89 9.79
CA VAL A 405 17.89 -11.60 8.37
C VAL A 405 16.60 -12.27 7.91
N ILE A 406 16.41 -13.55 8.23
CA ILE A 406 15.24 -14.33 7.83
C ILE A 406 13.97 -13.75 8.46
N ASP A 407 14.01 -13.40 9.74
CA ASP A 407 12.90 -12.79 10.46
C ASP A 407 12.48 -11.44 9.85
N GLU A 408 13.45 -10.61 9.49
CA GLU A 408 13.18 -9.35 8.78
C GLU A 408 12.54 -9.61 7.41
N VAL A 409 13.01 -10.61 6.65
CA VAL A 409 12.45 -10.98 5.35
C VAL A 409 11.02 -11.51 5.49
N ILE A 410 10.74 -12.35 6.48
CA ILE A 410 9.38 -12.85 6.79
C ILE A 410 8.46 -11.66 7.11
N THR A 411 8.94 -10.73 7.92
CA THR A 411 8.19 -9.51 8.27
C THR A 411 7.88 -8.66 7.03
N GLN A 412 8.84 -8.48 6.13
CA GLN A 412 8.66 -7.72 4.88
C GLN A 412 7.64 -8.36 3.96
N ILE A 413 7.73 -9.67 3.73
CA ILE A 413 6.80 -10.42 2.89
C ILE A 413 5.39 -10.38 3.50
N SER A 414 5.28 -10.56 4.81
CA SER A 414 3.99 -10.52 5.52
C SER A 414 3.35 -9.14 5.45
N LEU A 415 4.13 -8.08 5.60
CA LEU A 415 3.67 -6.70 5.48
C LEU A 415 3.22 -6.38 4.05
N LEU A 416 3.98 -6.82 3.04
CA LEU A 416 3.62 -6.63 1.63
C LEU A 416 2.30 -7.35 1.31
N ARG A 417 2.13 -8.61 1.72
CA ARG A 417 0.89 -9.36 1.56
C ARG A 417 -0.27 -8.68 2.28
N GLY A 418 -0.09 -8.29 3.54
CA GLY A 418 -1.12 -7.59 4.31
C GLY A 418 -1.54 -6.28 3.63
N ARG A 419 -0.60 -5.54 3.03
CA ARG A 419 -0.87 -4.30 2.31
C ARG A 419 -1.63 -4.53 1.00
N LEU A 420 -1.25 -5.54 0.21
CA LEU A 420 -1.95 -5.91 -1.02
C LEU A 420 -3.39 -6.37 -0.73
N GLY A 421 -3.56 -7.25 0.25
CA GLY A 421 -4.90 -7.70 0.68
C GLY A 421 -5.76 -6.58 1.26
N ALA A 422 -5.16 -5.67 2.05
CA ALA A 422 -5.88 -4.49 2.55
C ALA A 422 -6.30 -3.55 1.41
N PHE A 423 -5.48 -3.37 0.38
CA PHE A 423 -5.83 -2.58 -0.80
C PHE A 423 -6.98 -3.21 -1.58
N GLU A 424 -6.94 -4.52 -1.80
CA GLU A 424 -8.05 -5.24 -2.44
C GLU A 424 -9.34 -5.08 -1.65
N ARG A 425 -9.32 -5.39 -0.35
CA ARG A 425 -10.51 -5.43 0.50
C ARG A 425 -11.10 -4.04 0.77
N ASN A 426 -10.25 -3.03 1.00
CA ASN A 426 -10.70 -1.72 1.47
C ASN A 426 -10.79 -0.67 0.35
N THR A 427 -10.19 -0.94 -0.82
CA THR A 427 -10.20 0.02 -1.93
C THR A 427 -10.88 -0.56 -3.17
N LEU A 428 -10.45 -1.71 -3.67
CA LEU A 428 -10.95 -2.23 -4.95
C LEU A 428 -12.37 -2.78 -4.82
N GLN A 429 -12.65 -3.60 -3.82
CA GLN A 429 -13.96 -4.22 -3.65
C GLN A 429 -15.07 -3.19 -3.36
N PRO A 430 -14.90 -2.22 -2.42
CA PRO A 430 -15.88 -1.16 -2.21
C PRO A 430 -16.09 -0.28 -3.45
N ASN A 431 -15.01 0.00 -4.20
CA ASN A 431 -15.10 0.77 -5.44
C ASN A 431 -15.95 0.05 -6.49
N ILE A 432 -15.76 -1.25 -6.68
CA ILE A 432 -16.58 -2.07 -7.59
C ILE A 432 -18.04 -2.00 -7.18
N ASN A 433 -18.35 -2.22 -5.91
CA ASN A 433 -19.72 -2.18 -5.41
C ASN A 433 -20.37 -0.81 -5.63
N GLN A 434 -19.66 0.28 -5.33
CA GLN A 434 -20.14 1.64 -5.55
C GLN A 434 -20.40 1.93 -7.03
N LEU A 435 -19.51 1.52 -7.91
CA LEU A 435 -19.64 1.70 -9.35
C LEU A 435 -20.82 0.89 -9.91
N GLN A 436 -21.04 -0.34 -9.42
CA GLN A 436 -22.18 -1.17 -9.83
C GLN A 436 -23.52 -0.53 -9.44
N ILE A 437 -23.64 -0.05 -8.17
CA ILE A 437 -24.83 0.67 -7.71
C ILE A 437 -25.05 1.93 -8.55
N THR A 438 -24.01 2.66 -8.85
CA THR A 438 -24.09 3.87 -9.68
C THR A 438 -24.55 3.51 -11.11
N SER A 439 -23.99 2.45 -11.70
CA SER A 439 -24.38 1.96 -13.04
C SER A 439 -25.86 1.56 -13.08
N GLU A 440 -26.34 0.88 -12.03
CA GLU A 440 -27.75 0.49 -11.92
C GLU A 440 -28.68 1.71 -11.87
N ASN A 441 -28.36 2.70 -11.01
CA ASN A 441 -29.15 3.92 -10.89
C ASN A 441 -29.17 4.75 -12.19
N LEU A 442 -28.03 4.85 -12.87
CA LEU A 442 -27.95 5.56 -14.14
C LEU A 442 -28.71 4.80 -15.26
N THR A 443 -28.66 3.46 -15.25
CA THR A 443 -29.43 2.63 -16.19
C THR A 443 -30.92 2.79 -15.97
N ALA A 444 -31.39 2.79 -14.71
CA ALA A 444 -32.77 3.07 -14.37
C ALA A 444 -33.20 4.49 -14.83
N SER A 445 -32.32 5.49 -14.61
CA SER A 445 -32.59 6.85 -15.06
C SER A 445 -32.63 6.98 -16.58
N GLN A 446 -31.76 6.27 -17.29
CA GLN A 446 -31.75 6.22 -18.75
C GLN A 446 -33.04 5.56 -19.29
N SER A 447 -33.48 4.47 -18.65
CA SER A 447 -34.71 3.76 -19.01
C SER A 447 -35.92 4.69 -18.90
N VAL A 448 -36.07 5.45 -17.81
CA VAL A 448 -37.18 6.43 -17.64
C VAL A 448 -37.21 7.47 -18.76
N ILE A 449 -36.06 7.88 -19.30
CA ILE A 449 -36.00 8.88 -20.37
C ILE A 449 -36.25 8.25 -21.74
N ARG A 450 -35.68 7.11 -22.03
CA ARG A 450 -35.55 6.58 -23.38
C ARG A 450 -36.52 5.42 -23.72
N ASP A 451 -36.88 4.60 -22.72
CA ASP A 451 -37.68 3.42 -22.95
C ASP A 451 -39.17 3.76 -23.06
N THR A 452 -39.88 2.98 -23.85
CA THR A 452 -41.34 3.14 -24.07
C THR A 452 -42.10 2.40 -22.98
N ASP A 453 -43.11 3.08 -22.39
CA ASP A 453 -44.13 2.44 -21.60
C ASP A 453 -45.08 1.70 -22.57
N PHE A 454 -44.94 0.35 -22.65
CA PHE A 454 -45.72 -0.50 -23.53
C PHE A 454 -47.21 -0.42 -23.29
N ALA A 455 -47.70 -0.20 -22.07
CA ALA A 455 -49.09 -0.12 -21.75
C ALA A 455 -49.70 1.20 -22.28
N ALA A 456 -49.01 2.30 -22.07
CA ALA A 456 -49.41 3.60 -22.59
C ALA A 456 -49.35 3.64 -24.14
N GLU A 457 -48.28 3.14 -24.74
CA GLU A 457 -48.09 3.17 -26.19
C GLU A 457 -49.02 2.22 -26.95
N THR A 458 -49.36 1.04 -26.39
CA THR A 458 -50.38 0.14 -26.99
C THR A 458 -51.78 0.77 -26.98
N SER A 459 -52.10 1.53 -25.93
CA SER A 459 -53.34 2.29 -25.87
C SER A 459 -53.39 3.38 -26.94
N GLU A 460 -52.28 4.12 -27.16
CA GLU A 460 -52.17 5.15 -28.18
C GLU A 460 -52.15 4.54 -29.60
N LEU A 461 -51.53 3.37 -29.79
CA LEU A 461 -51.59 2.59 -31.03
C LEU A 461 -53.02 2.25 -31.37
N THR A 462 -53.79 1.65 -30.44
CA THR A 462 -55.18 1.24 -30.65
C THR A 462 -56.03 2.46 -30.97
N ARG A 463 -55.87 3.56 -30.26
CA ARG A 463 -56.54 4.84 -30.53
C ARG A 463 -56.23 5.34 -31.94
N SER A 464 -54.97 5.36 -32.33
CA SER A 464 -54.53 5.80 -33.65
C SER A 464 -55.09 4.90 -34.79
N GLN A 465 -55.18 3.56 -34.58
CA GLN A 465 -55.79 2.65 -35.48
C GLN A 465 -57.27 2.94 -35.69
N ILE A 466 -58.04 3.16 -34.60
CA ILE A 466 -59.44 3.54 -34.64
C ILE A 466 -59.63 4.87 -35.38
N LEU A 467 -58.79 5.87 -35.12
CA LEU A 467 -58.84 7.19 -35.76
C LEU A 467 -58.53 7.10 -37.27
N VAL A 468 -57.59 6.26 -37.70
CA VAL A 468 -57.32 6.01 -39.12
C VAL A 468 -58.53 5.34 -39.80
N GLN A 469 -59.12 4.37 -39.14
CA GLN A 469 -60.33 3.68 -39.70
C GLN A 469 -61.53 4.62 -39.78
N ALA A 470 -61.75 5.44 -38.71
CA ALA A 470 -62.80 6.45 -38.70
C ALA A 470 -62.53 7.55 -39.74
N GLY A 471 -61.27 8.00 -39.86
CA GLY A 471 -60.84 9.00 -40.85
C GLY A 471 -61.10 8.55 -42.32
N ASN A 472 -60.81 7.28 -42.61
CA ASN A 472 -61.08 6.71 -43.90
C ASN A 472 -62.64 6.70 -44.22
N SER A 473 -63.42 6.36 -43.20
CA SER A 473 -64.88 6.37 -43.34
C SER A 473 -65.43 7.80 -43.53
N ILE A 474 -64.95 8.76 -42.78
CA ILE A 474 -65.30 10.18 -42.89
C ILE A 474 -64.92 10.74 -44.27
N LEU A 475 -63.73 10.39 -44.77
CA LEU A 475 -63.25 10.81 -46.08
C LEU A 475 -64.15 10.26 -47.19
N ALA A 476 -64.59 9.00 -47.12
CA ALA A 476 -65.54 8.39 -48.04
C ALA A 476 -66.89 9.14 -48.04
N ILE A 477 -67.44 9.44 -46.86
CA ILE A 477 -68.68 10.21 -46.70
C ILE A 477 -68.52 11.66 -47.25
N ALA A 478 -67.41 12.35 -46.97
CA ALA A 478 -67.17 13.68 -47.48
C ALA A 478 -67.05 13.75 -49.00
N ASN A 479 -66.51 12.70 -49.62
CA ASN A 479 -66.47 12.57 -51.09
C ASN A 479 -67.80 12.25 -51.66
N ALA A 480 -68.60 11.34 -51.07
CA ALA A 480 -69.96 10.99 -51.51
C ALA A 480 -70.93 12.15 -51.45
N GLN A 481 -70.76 13.04 -50.40
CA GLN A 481 -71.56 14.23 -50.23
C GLN A 481 -71.43 15.25 -51.40
N SER A 482 -70.26 15.38 -51.98
CA SER A 482 -70.03 16.19 -53.16
C SER A 482 -70.64 15.60 -54.43
N GLN A 483 -70.64 14.28 -54.56
CA GLN A 483 -71.24 13.58 -55.68
C GLN A 483 -72.79 13.66 -55.65
N SER A 484 -73.37 13.56 -54.44
CA SER A 484 -74.84 13.70 -54.32
C SER A 484 -75.39 15.09 -54.70
N VAL A 485 -74.58 16.14 -54.42
CA VAL A 485 -74.91 17.52 -54.84
C VAL A 485 -74.75 17.65 -56.36
N LEU A 486 -73.80 16.98 -57.03
CA LEU A 486 -73.65 16.96 -58.46
C LEU A 486 -74.83 16.24 -59.15
N GLN A 487 -75.33 15.13 -58.54
CA GLN A 487 -76.49 14.39 -59.04
C GLN A 487 -77.78 15.17 -58.93
N LEU A 488 -77.93 16.05 -57.90
CA LEU A 488 -79.05 16.95 -57.74
C LEU A 488 -79.04 18.14 -58.70
N LEU A 489 -77.94 18.48 -59.30
CA LEU A 489 -77.76 19.58 -60.25
C LEU A 489 -77.74 19.12 -61.73
N GLY A 490 -77.58 17.83 -61.96
CA GLY A 490 -77.45 17.21 -63.31
C GLY A 490 -78.65 16.38 -63.72
N GLY A 491 -79.80 16.39 -63.00
CA GLY A 491 -81.05 15.77 -63.33
C GLY A 491 -82.04 16.69 -63.97
#